data_23f083eb111e436b7613246e1a1eb6ed
#
_entry.id   23f083eb111e436b7613246e1a1eb6ed
#
_cell.length_a   1.000
_cell.length_b   1.000
_cell.length_c   1.000
_cell.angle_alpha   90.00
_cell.angle_beta   90.00
_cell.angle_gamma   90.00
#
_symmetry.space_group_name_H-M   'P 1'
#
loop_
_entity.id
_entity.type
_entity.pdbx_description
1 polymer ?
#
loop_
_entity_poly.entity_id
_entity_poly.type
_entity_poly.pdbx_seq_one_letter_code
_entity_poly.pdbx_strand_id
1 'polypeptide(L)'
;YSVDFDGTIRNEYELITRYREMVLQPECDSAVDDIVNETICGNFDDVPVEVELSNLKQSDKIKKLIREEFEEILRLLDFENRSYEIFRRWYVDGRLFYHKVIDPQNPRQGLTELRYIDPRKIRKVTEYQQKRPEELRGVDLNTQLTRKSAEYFLYNPKGLKNSTNQGMKIAPDSVTYCHSGIQDLNKNMTLSHLHKA
;
A
#
# COMPACT_ATOMS: atom_id res chain seq x y z
N TYR A 1 8.97 11.30 -14.69
CA TYR A 1 8.64 12.72 -14.57
C TYR A 1 7.17 12.82 -14.19
N SER A 2 6.85 13.18 -12.94
CA SER A 2 5.50 13.59 -12.59
C SER A 2 5.36 15.03 -13.06
N VAL A 3 4.53 15.28 -14.05
CA VAL A 3 4.14 16.61 -14.46
C VAL A 3 3.01 17.04 -13.54
N ASP A 4 3.31 17.97 -12.69
CA ASP A 4 2.36 18.58 -11.77
C ASP A 4 1.51 19.59 -12.56
N PHE A 5 0.20 19.37 -12.65
CA PHE A 5 -0.69 20.27 -13.35
C PHE A 5 -0.83 21.65 -12.64
N ASP A 6 -0.53 21.70 -11.33
CA ASP A 6 -0.58 22.93 -10.53
C ASP A 6 0.79 23.45 -10.09
N GLY A 7 1.90 22.80 -10.45
CA GLY A 7 3.26 23.25 -10.14
C GLY A 7 3.65 23.21 -8.66
N THR A 8 2.83 22.65 -7.77
CA THR A 8 3.01 22.74 -6.33
C THR A 8 3.36 21.44 -5.63
N ILE A 9 2.96 20.28 -6.16
CA ILE A 9 3.24 18.97 -5.55
C ILE A 9 4.22 18.20 -6.41
N ARG A 10 5.44 18.01 -5.92
CA ARG A 10 6.54 17.41 -6.70
C ARG A 10 6.78 15.93 -6.41
N ASN A 11 6.29 15.40 -5.29
CA ASN A 11 6.54 14.03 -4.92
C ASN A 11 5.51 13.49 -3.91
N GLU A 12 5.46 12.17 -3.76
CA GLU A 12 4.56 11.48 -2.83
C GLU A 12 4.79 11.86 -1.36
N TYR A 13 6.02 12.21 -0.98
CA TYR A 13 6.36 12.64 0.38
C TYR A 13 5.60 13.93 0.76
N GLU A 14 5.62 14.93 -0.13
CA GLU A 14 4.93 16.21 0.10
C GLU A 14 3.42 16.01 0.12
N LEU A 15 2.91 15.19 -0.78
CA LEU A 15 1.48 14.88 -0.86
C LEU A 15 0.96 14.26 0.43
N ILE A 16 1.63 13.22 0.95
CA ILE A 16 1.27 12.58 2.21
C ILE A 16 1.37 13.56 3.39
N THR A 17 2.40 14.40 3.39
CA THR A 17 2.57 15.40 4.45
C THR A 17 1.40 16.38 4.46
N ARG A 18 0.95 16.85 3.30
CA ARG A 18 -0.23 17.73 3.19
C ARG A 18 -1.51 17.04 3.66
N TYR A 19 -1.75 15.79 3.31
CA TYR A 19 -2.91 15.05 3.81
C TYR A 19 -2.92 14.97 5.34
N ARG A 20 -1.77 14.71 5.94
CA ARG A 20 -1.64 14.68 7.40
C ARG A 20 -1.82 16.04 8.04
N GLU A 21 -1.41 17.12 7.38
CA GLU A 21 -1.64 18.51 7.81
C GLU A 21 -3.12 18.89 7.70
N MET A 22 -3.82 18.46 6.65
CA MET A 22 -5.27 18.69 6.50
C MET A 22 -6.07 18.09 7.65
N VAL A 23 -5.72 16.89 8.07
CA VAL A 23 -6.41 16.20 9.19
C VAL A 23 -6.13 16.85 10.55
N LEU A 24 -5.21 17.81 10.65
CA LEU A 24 -5.07 18.63 11.87
C LEU A 24 -6.18 19.68 12.00
N GLN A 25 -6.94 19.93 10.95
CA GLN A 25 -8.12 20.82 11.03
C GLN A 25 -9.26 20.03 11.70
N PRO A 26 -9.92 20.60 12.72
CA PRO A 26 -10.92 19.88 13.53
C PRO A 26 -12.08 19.30 12.71
N GLU A 27 -12.52 20.01 11.67
CA GLU A 27 -13.62 19.57 10.81
C GLU A 27 -13.22 18.35 9.97
N CYS A 28 -11.99 18.33 9.45
CA CYS A 28 -11.46 17.20 8.69
C CYS A 28 -11.18 16.00 9.60
N ASP A 29 -10.65 16.25 10.79
CA ASP A 29 -10.37 15.21 11.80
C ASP A 29 -11.66 14.51 12.23
N SER A 30 -12.68 15.29 12.59
CA SER A 30 -13.99 14.75 12.98
C SER A 30 -14.62 13.93 11.85
N ALA A 31 -14.58 14.41 10.61
CA ALA A 31 -15.13 13.67 9.47
C ALA A 31 -14.38 12.35 9.20
N VAL A 32 -13.05 12.35 9.35
CA VAL A 32 -12.25 11.13 9.21
C VAL A 32 -12.56 10.16 10.35
N ASP A 33 -12.67 10.64 11.57
CA ASP A 33 -12.99 9.81 12.73
C ASP A 33 -14.39 9.19 12.62
N ASP A 34 -15.37 9.91 12.14
CA ASP A 34 -16.72 9.38 11.87
C ASP A 34 -16.66 8.23 10.86
N ILE A 35 -15.94 8.41 9.73
CA ILE A 35 -15.79 7.37 8.71
C ILE A 35 -15.06 6.14 9.26
N VAL A 36 -14.01 6.34 10.04
CA VAL A 36 -13.26 5.24 10.65
C VAL A 36 -14.11 4.48 11.65
N ASN A 37 -14.85 5.19 12.50
CA ASN A 37 -15.75 4.60 13.49
C ASN A 37 -16.87 3.81 12.83
N GLU A 38 -17.52 4.34 11.80
CA GLU A 38 -18.55 3.61 11.06
C GLU A 38 -18.02 2.33 10.38
N THR A 39 -16.75 2.34 9.94
CA THR A 39 -16.15 1.20 9.25
C THR A 39 -15.65 0.12 10.20
N ILE A 40 -15.01 0.52 11.31
CA ILE A 40 -14.30 -0.40 12.21
C ILE A 40 -15.15 -0.77 13.43
N CYS A 41 -15.93 0.16 13.95
CA CYS A 41 -16.65 -0.01 15.22
C CYS A 41 -18.16 -0.24 15.03
N GLY A 42 -18.63 -0.50 13.80
CA GLY A 42 -20.05 -0.53 13.37
C GLY A 42 -21.04 -1.04 14.40
N ASN A 43 -21.05 -2.34 14.71
CA ASN A 43 -21.85 -2.93 15.78
C ASN A 43 -20.95 -3.64 16.77
N PHE A 44 -21.26 -3.56 18.06
CA PHE A 44 -20.46 -4.18 19.14
C PHE A 44 -20.32 -5.71 19.04
N ASP A 45 -21.19 -6.37 18.30
CA ASP A 45 -21.21 -7.83 18.12
C ASP A 45 -20.56 -8.27 16.79
N ASP A 46 -20.19 -7.33 15.91
CA ASP A 46 -19.62 -7.65 14.60
C ASP A 46 -18.10 -7.61 14.60
N VAL A 47 -17.48 -8.64 14.06
CA VAL A 47 -16.04 -8.67 13.80
C VAL A 47 -15.75 -7.70 12.64
N PRO A 48 -14.86 -6.71 12.81
CA PRO A 48 -14.64 -5.67 11.78
C PRO A 48 -14.09 -6.20 10.45
N VAL A 49 -13.53 -7.39 10.44
CA VAL A 49 -12.98 -8.04 9.24
C VAL A 49 -13.23 -9.54 9.30
N GLU A 50 -13.85 -10.08 8.26
CA GLU A 50 -14.14 -11.51 8.13
C GLU A 50 -13.68 -12.04 6.76
N VAL A 51 -13.27 -13.31 6.74
CA VAL A 51 -12.93 -14.03 5.51
C VAL A 51 -14.13 -14.86 5.04
N GLU A 52 -14.78 -14.45 3.95
CA GLU A 52 -15.90 -15.16 3.33
C GLU A 52 -15.39 -16.26 2.39
N LEU A 53 -15.68 -17.51 2.72
CA LEU A 53 -15.23 -18.69 1.98
C LEU A 53 -16.37 -19.55 1.42
N SER A 54 -17.63 -19.08 1.47
CA SER A 54 -18.79 -19.86 1.02
C SER A 54 -18.71 -20.17 -0.48
N ASN A 55 -18.22 -19.23 -1.29
CA ASN A 55 -18.11 -19.38 -2.74
C ASN A 55 -16.84 -20.13 -3.19
N LEU A 56 -15.94 -20.46 -2.28
CA LEU A 56 -14.72 -21.20 -2.61
C LEU A 56 -15.01 -22.70 -2.75
N LYS A 57 -14.77 -23.24 -3.98
CA LYS A 57 -14.95 -24.66 -4.30
C LYS A 57 -13.75 -25.50 -3.83
N GLN A 58 -13.45 -25.48 -2.54
CA GLN A 58 -12.36 -26.25 -1.93
C GLN A 58 -12.90 -27.08 -0.76
N SER A 59 -12.13 -28.09 -0.33
CA SER A 59 -12.49 -28.92 0.81
C SER A 59 -12.54 -28.10 2.10
N ASP A 60 -13.35 -28.54 3.07
CA ASP A 60 -13.49 -27.87 4.36
C ASP A 60 -12.16 -27.82 5.12
N LYS A 61 -11.28 -28.79 4.91
CA LYS A 61 -9.91 -28.77 5.46
C LYS A 61 -9.10 -27.58 4.96
N ILE A 62 -9.19 -27.27 3.65
CA ILE A 62 -8.50 -26.11 3.06
C ILE A 62 -9.12 -24.80 3.55
N LYS A 63 -10.45 -24.74 3.62
CA LYS A 63 -11.15 -23.56 4.14
C LYS A 63 -10.77 -23.27 5.59
N LYS A 64 -10.65 -24.31 6.43
CA LYS A 64 -10.20 -24.19 7.81
C LYS A 64 -8.77 -23.62 7.88
N LEU A 65 -7.85 -24.16 7.08
CA LEU A 65 -6.47 -23.67 7.03
C LEU A 65 -6.39 -22.20 6.62
N ILE A 66 -7.20 -21.77 5.63
CA ILE A 66 -7.25 -20.35 5.22
C ILE A 66 -7.71 -19.44 6.37
N ARG A 67 -8.70 -19.88 7.17
CA ARG A 67 -9.14 -19.12 8.34
C ARG A 67 -8.05 -19.03 9.40
N GLU A 68 -7.39 -20.15 9.72
CA GLU A 68 -6.29 -20.18 10.68
C GLU A 68 -5.14 -19.23 10.28
N GLU A 69 -4.74 -19.24 9.01
CA GLU A 69 -3.73 -18.31 8.48
C GLU A 69 -4.19 -16.84 8.50
N PHE A 70 -5.47 -16.59 8.22
CA PHE A 70 -6.03 -15.25 8.30
C PHE A 70 -6.05 -14.71 9.74
N GLU A 71 -6.45 -15.53 10.71
CA GLU A 71 -6.41 -15.17 12.13
C GLU A 71 -4.98 -14.88 12.60
N GLU A 72 -3.99 -15.64 12.10
CA GLU A 72 -2.58 -15.37 12.41
C GLU A 72 -2.10 -14.02 11.85
N ILE A 73 -2.53 -13.66 10.64
CA ILE A 73 -2.23 -12.31 10.08
C ILE A 73 -2.86 -11.21 10.92
N LEU A 74 -4.11 -11.37 11.37
CA LEU A 74 -4.78 -10.40 12.24
C LEU A 74 -4.05 -10.26 13.58
N ARG A 75 -3.58 -11.39 14.14
CA ARG A 75 -2.77 -11.40 15.36
C ARG A 75 -1.43 -10.67 15.18
N LEU A 76 -0.73 -10.91 14.06
CA LEU A 76 0.55 -10.23 13.74
C LEU A 76 0.37 -8.71 13.55
N LEU A 77 -0.79 -8.28 13.08
CA LEU A 77 -1.14 -6.86 12.95
C LEU A 77 -1.60 -6.26 14.28
N ASP A 78 -1.87 -7.09 15.30
CA ASP A 78 -2.58 -6.67 16.52
C ASP A 78 -3.89 -5.93 16.17
N PHE A 79 -4.64 -6.54 15.22
CA PHE A 79 -5.76 -5.87 14.55
C PHE A 79 -6.88 -5.53 15.52
N GLU A 80 -7.12 -6.35 16.53
CA GLU A 80 -8.14 -6.12 17.57
C GLU A 80 -7.94 -4.78 18.29
N ASN A 81 -6.68 -4.43 18.61
CA ASN A 81 -6.36 -3.20 19.32
C ASN A 81 -6.02 -2.03 18.39
N ARG A 82 -5.59 -2.32 17.16
CA ARG A 82 -5.02 -1.31 16.27
C ARG A 82 -5.80 -1.11 14.96
N SER A 83 -6.96 -1.74 14.79
CA SER A 83 -7.78 -1.64 13.58
C SER A 83 -8.12 -0.19 13.24
N TYR A 84 -8.52 0.61 14.23
CA TYR A 84 -8.79 2.04 14.07
C TYR A 84 -7.57 2.79 13.50
N GLU A 85 -6.41 2.62 14.11
CA GLU A 85 -5.17 3.28 13.68
C GLU A 85 -4.74 2.84 12.29
N ILE A 86 -4.83 1.55 11.98
CA ILE A 86 -4.46 0.97 10.68
C ILE A 86 -5.36 1.54 9.59
N PHE A 87 -6.68 1.52 9.78
CA PHE A 87 -7.62 2.02 8.80
C PHE A 87 -7.50 3.54 8.62
N ARG A 88 -7.39 4.30 9.72
CA ARG A 88 -7.19 5.75 9.67
C ARG A 88 -5.93 6.13 8.88
N ARG A 89 -4.82 5.45 9.11
CA ARG A 89 -3.58 5.65 8.33
C ARG A 89 -3.79 5.37 6.86
N TRP A 90 -4.44 4.27 6.53
CA TRP A 90 -4.73 3.93 5.13
C TRP A 90 -5.64 4.98 4.47
N TYR A 91 -6.66 5.45 5.16
CA TYR A 91 -7.60 6.45 4.65
C TYR A 91 -6.91 7.79 4.41
N VAL A 92 -6.11 8.27 5.37
CA VAL A 92 -5.41 9.56 5.30
C VAL A 92 -4.24 9.54 4.33
N ASP A 93 -3.37 8.53 4.40
CA ASP A 93 -2.17 8.46 3.56
C ASP A 93 -2.45 7.90 2.15
N GLY A 94 -3.61 7.25 1.96
CA GLY A 94 -3.98 6.55 0.73
C GLY A 94 -3.19 5.26 0.49
N ARG A 95 -2.33 4.86 1.42
CA ARG A 95 -1.47 3.68 1.29
C ARG A 95 -0.91 3.19 2.62
N LEU A 96 -0.65 1.87 2.67
CA LEU A 96 0.03 1.22 3.79
C LEU A 96 1.17 0.36 3.27
N PHE A 97 2.25 0.31 4.05
CA PHE A 97 3.39 -0.56 3.80
C PHE A 97 3.73 -1.32 5.07
N TYR A 98 3.90 -2.64 4.92
CA TYR A 98 4.40 -3.50 5.98
C TYR A 98 5.58 -4.32 5.47
N HIS A 99 6.68 -4.28 6.21
CA HIS A 99 7.80 -5.19 6.00
C HIS A 99 7.47 -6.55 6.61
N LYS A 100 7.56 -7.59 5.80
CA LYS A 100 7.37 -8.99 6.19
C LYS A 100 8.67 -9.50 6.79
N VAL A 101 8.69 -9.73 8.09
CA VAL A 101 9.85 -10.26 8.80
C VAL A 101 9.72 -11.78 8.89
N ILE A 102 10.77 -12.47 8.47
CA ILE A 102 10.91 -13.94 8.54
C ILE A 102 12.19 -14.23 9.31
N ASP A 103 12.15 -15.20 10.23
CA ASP A 103 13.34 -15.63 10.93
C ASP A 103 14.29 -16.39 9.97
N PRO A 104 15.52 -15.88 9.74
CA PRO A 104 16.50 -16.54 8.88
C PRO A 104 16.94 -17.92 9.39
N GLN A 105 16.82 -18.16 10.70
CA GLN A 105 17.17 -19.46 11.29
C GLN A 105 16.08 -20.51 11.10
N ASN A 106 14.81 -20.05 11.07
CA ASN A 106 13.63 -20.91 10.91
C ASN A 106 12.67 -20.39 9.82
N PRO A 107 13.08 -20.32 8.55
CA PRO A 107 12.24 -19.74 7.49
C PRO A 107 10.92 -20.52 7.24
N ARG A 108 10.83 -21.77 7.70
CA ARG A 108 9.61 -22.59 7.62
C ARG A 108 8.52 -22.16 8.60
N GLN A 109 8.86 -21.38 9.60
CA GLN A 109 7.89 -20.84 10.56
C GLN A 109 6.95 -19.81 9.90
N GLY A 110 7.36 -19.24 8.74
CA GLY A 110 6.59 -18.23 8.04
C GLY A 110 6.87 -16.81 8.56
N LEU A 111 5.85 -15.98 8.55
CA LEU A 111 5.95 -14.59 9.01
C LEU A 111 6.01 -14.55 10.54
N THR A 112 6.99 -13.84 11.08
CA THR A 112 7.14 -13.63 12.53
C THR A 112 6.65 -12.25 12.96
N GLU A 113 6.71 -11.26 12.08
CA GLU A 113 6.30 -9.89 12.37
C GLU A 113 5.87 -9.17 11.07
N LEU A 114 4.87 -8.29 11.18
CA LEU A 114 4.50 -7.31 10.17
C LEU A 114 4.85 -5.92 10.67
N ARG A 115 5.97 -5.38 10.19
CA ARG A 115 6.49 -4.09 10.65
C ARG A 115 6.01 -2.95 9.76
N TYR A 116 5.25 -2.02 10.33
CA TYR A 116 4.79 -0.83 9.63
C TYR A 116 5.94 0.04 9.16
N ILE A 117 5.84 0.54 7.92
CA ILE A 117 6.78 1.51 7.34
C ILE A 117 6.02 2.78 7.00
N ASP A 118 6.49 3.94 7.47
CA ASP A 118 5.91 5.24 7.09
C ASP A 118 6.00 5.43 5.56
N PRO A 119 4.86 5.67 4.88
CA PRO A 119 4.83 5.85 3.43
C PRO A 119 5.72 6.98 2.90
N ARG A 120 6.13 7.93 3.75
CA ARG A 120 7.09 8.97 3.37
C ARG A 120 8.54 8.48 3.24
N LYS A 121 8.82 7.27 3.77
CA LYS A 121 10.15 6.65 3.77
C LYS A 121 10.32 5.58 2.71
N ILE A 122 9.24 5.15 2.07
CA ILE A 122 9.24 4.05 1.11
C ILE A 122 8.37 4.41 -0.10
N ARG A 123 8.79 4.00 -1.28
CA ARG A 123 7.97 4.06 -2.49
C ARG A 123 8.19 2.85 -3.38
N LYS A 124 7.17 2.49 -4.13
CA LYS A 124 7.26 1.48 -5.17
C LYS A 124 7.88 2.09 -6.43
N VAL A 125 8.85 1.42 -7.00
CA VAL A 125 9.53 1.82 -8.25
C VAL A 125 9.35 0.72 -9.28
N THR A 126 8.86 1.11 -10.46
CA THR A 126 8.77 0.23 -11.63
C THR A 126 9.69 0.77 -12.70
N GLU A 127 10.70 0.01 -13.07
CA GLU A 127 11.61 0.35 -14.17
C GLU A 127 11.06 -0.21 -15.49
N TYR A 128 11.06 0.62 -16.52
CA TYR A 128 10.67 0.23 -17.87
C TYR A 128 11.88 0.30 -18.79
N GLN A 129 12.07 -0.73 -19.62
CA GLN A 129 13.04 -0.72 -20.70
C GLN A 129 12.31 -0.55 -22.04
N GLN A 130 12.90 0.24 -22.93
CA GLN A 130 12.43 0.31 -24.31
C GLN A 130 12.68 -1.06 -24.97
N LYS A 131 11.70 -1.51 -25.76
CA LYS A 131 11.86 -2.71 -26.58
C LYS A 131 12.96 -2.46 -27.61
N ARG A 132 13.78 -3.49 -27.86
CA ARG A 132 14.82 -3.41 -28.90
C ARG A 132 14.14 -3.31 -30.29
N PRO A 133 14.79 -2.64 -31.27
CA PRO A 133 14.27 -2.52 -32.62
C PRO A 133 13.91 -3.88 -33.25
N GLU A 134 14.63 -4.93 -32.89
CA GLU A 134 14.38 -6.32 -33.34
C GLU A 134 13.06 -6.88 -32.81
N GLU A 135 12.64 -6.50 -31.59
CA GLU A 135 11.39 -6.91 -30.95
C GLU A 135 10.16 -6.16 -31.52
N LEU A 136 10.41 -5.09 -32.28
CA LEU A 136 9.38 -4.24 -32.89
C LEU A 136 9.06 -4.63 -34.34
N ARG A 137 9.78 -5.57 -34.92
CA ARG A 137 9.53 -6.04 -36.29
C ARG A 137 8.22 -6.81 -36.35
N GLY A 138 7.24 -6.27 -37.07
CA GLY A 138 5.92 -6.89 -37.26
C GLY A 138 4.89 -6.63 -36.18
N VAL A 139 5.13 -5.65 -35.33
CA VAL A 139 4.21 -5.27 -34.26
C VAL A 139 3.45 -4.01 -34.64
N ASP A 140 2.12 -4.01 -34.44
CA ASP A 140 1.26 -2.85 -34.69
C ASP A 140 1.72 -1.62 -33.90
N LEU A 141 1.60 -0.42 -34.49
CA LEU A 141 1.96 0.88 -33.92
C LEU A 141 1.32 1.19 -32.57
N ASN A 142 0.26 0.48 -32.18
CA ASN A 142 -0.43 0.61 -30.90
C ASN A 142 0.18 -0.26 -29.78
N THR A 143 1.22 -1.03 -30.03
CA THR A 143 1.86 -1.87 -29.01
C THR A 143 2.79 -1.02 -28.16
N GLN A 144 2.71 -1.18 -26.82
CA GLN A 144 3.59 -0.49 -25.91
C GLN A 144 5.07 -0.72 -26.27
N LEU A 145 5.77 0.38 -26.59
CA LEU A 145 7.19 0.39 -26.93
C LEU A 145 8.11 0.03 -25.74
N THR A 146 7.53 -0.04 -24.54
CA THR A 146 8.25 -0.29 -23.29
C THR A 146 7.83 -1.63 -22.67
N ARG A 147 8.78 -2.33 -22.08
CA ARG A 147 8.57 -3.54 -21.28
C ARG A 147 8.92 -3.26 -19.83
N LYS A 148 8.07 -3.72 -18.89
CA LYS A 148 8.40 -3.71 -17.45
C LYS A 148 9.67 -4.54 -17.25
N SER A 149 10.72 -3.93 -16.74
CA SER A 149 12.03 -4.54 -16.55
C SER A 149 12.22 -5.04 -15.12
N ALA A 150 11.95 -4.18 -14.16
CA ALA A 150 12.11 -4.49 -12.75
C ALA A 150 11.07 -3.75 -11.90
N GLU A 151 10.74 -4.35 -10.77
CA GLU A 151 9.90 -3.74 -9.74
C GLU A 151 10.57 -3.94 -8.40
N TYR A 152 10.66 -2.89 -7.61
CA TYR A 152 11.26 -2.93 -6.27
C TYR A 152 10.72 -1.80 -5.41
N PHE A 153 10.96 -1.88 -4.10
CA PHE A 153 10.71 -0.76 -3.20
C PHE A 153 12.01 -0.03 -2.90
N LEU A 154 11.95 1.30 -2.88
CA LEU A 154 13.05 2.16 -2.48
C LEU A 154 12.76 2.69 -1.08
N TYR A 155 13.64 2.39 -0.12
CA TYR A 155 13.50 2.80 1.27
C TYR A 155 14.61 3.76 1.68
N ASN A 156 14.24 4.86 2.33
CA ASN A 156 15.19 5.80 2.94
C ASN A 156 14.72 6.17 4.36
N PRO A 157 15.49 5.86 5.42
CA PRO A 157 15.10 6.15 6.80
C PRO A 157 14.92 7.65 7.09
N LYS A 158 15.58 8.53 6.33
CA LYS A 158 15.45 9.99 6.43
C LYS A 158 14.26 10.57 5.67
N GLY A 159 13.51 9.73 4.96
CA GLY A 159 12.41 10.13 4.10
C GLY A 159 12.85 10.43 2.66
N LEU A 160 11.89 10.32 1.75
CA LEU A 160 12.10 10.51 0.30
C LEU A 160 11.69 11.92 -0.14
N LYS A 161 12.25 12.94 0.52
CA LYS A 161 11.94 14.36 0.30
C LYS A 161 12.27 14.86 -1.10
N ASN A 162 13.31 14.28 -1.72
CA ASN A 162 13.76 14.67 -3.06
C ASN A 162 13.49 13.51 -4.03
N SER A 163 13.32 13.83 -5.30
CA SER A 163 13.15 12.85 -6.39
C SER A 163 14.41 11.99 -6.67
N THR A 164 15.48 12.18 -5.90
CA THR A 164 16.70 11.38 -6.00
C THR A 164 16.44 9.94 -5.59
N ASN A 165 16.90 9.00 -6.40
CA ASN A 165 16.85 7.56 -6.12
C ASN A 165 17.81 7.12 -4.99
N GLN A 166 18.03 7.98 -4.01
CA GLN A 166 18.90 7.68 -2.86
C GLN A 166 18.10 6.86 -1.83
N GLY A 167 18.43 5.59 -1.71
CA GLY A 167 17.80 4.69 -0.76
C GLY A 167 18.22 3.24 -0.97
N MET A 168 17.80 2.40 -0.05
CA MET A 168 18.00 0.96 -0.13
C MET A 168 16.91 0.35 -1.02
N LYS A 169 17.33 -0.45 -2.00
CA LYS A 169 16.42 -1.25 -2.81
C LYS A 169 15.97 -2.48 -2.00
N ILE A 170 14.68 -2.69 -1.89
CA ILE A 170 14.06 -3.82 -1.20
C ILE A 170 13.27 -4.64 -2.23
N ALA A 171 13.38 -5.96 -2.13
CA ALA A 171 12.66 -6.87 -2.99
C ALA A 171 11.13 -6.74 -2.82
N PRO A 172 10.33 -6.89 -3.90
CA PRO A 172 8.88 -6.70 -3.84
C PRO A 172 8.18 -7.70 -2.90
N ASP A 173 8.71 -8.90 -2.77
CA ASP A 173 8.18 -9.97 -1.92
C ASP A 173 8.39 -9.72 -0.43
N SER A 174 9.35 -8.84 -0.06
CA SER A 174 9.62 -8.50 1.34
C SER A 174 8.69 -7.45 1.93
N VAL A 175 7.86 -6.80 1.10
CA VAL A 175 6.96 -5.72 1.53
C VAL A 175 5.54 -5.99 1.06
N THR A 176 4.57 -5.84 1.96
CA THR A 176 3.16 -5.78 1.59
C THR A 176 2.77 -4.33 1.37
N TYR A 177 2.12 -4.06 0.24
CA TYR A 177 1.66 -2.75 -0.18
C TYR A 177 0.16 -2.77 -0.44
N CYS A 178 -0.58 -1.99 0.32
CA CYS A 178 -2.01 -1.77 0.14
C CYS A 178 -2.25 -0.29 -0.17
N HIS A 179 -2.97 0.02 -1.26
CA HIS A 179 -3.26 1.39 -1.67
C HIS A 179 -4.77 1.62 -1.80
N SER A 180 -5.18 2.91 -1.81
CA SER A 180 -6.57 3.34 -1.89
C SER A 180 -7.31 2.93 -3.18
N GLY A 181 -6.57 2.60 -4.24
CA GLY A 181 -7.12 2.39 -5.58
C GLY A 181 -7.29 3.69 -6.38
N ILE A 182 -7.20 4.85 -5.73
CA ILE A 182 -7.30 6.15 -6.38
C ILE A 182 -5.92 6.52 -6.92
N GLN A 183 -5.85 6.84 -8.20
CA GLN A 183 -4.62 7.22 -8.88
C GLN A 183 -4.78 8.57 -9.57
N ASP A 184 -3.68 9.29 -9.70
CA ASP A 184 -3.59 10.46 -10.54
C ASP A 184 -3.93 10.15 -12.02
N LEU A 185 -4.31 11.17 -12.79
CA LEU A 185 -4.66 11.05 -14.21
C LEU A 185 -3.60 10.31 -15.04
N ASN A 186 -2.34 10.52 -14.70
CA ASN A 186 -1.20 9.84 -15.35
C ASN A 186 -0.88 8.47 -14.76
N LYS A 187 -1.64 7.99 -13.73
CA LYS A 187 -1.40 6.75 -13.00
C LYS A 187 0.00 6.62 -12.38
N ASN A 188 0.63 7.74 -12.09
CA ASN A 188 1.99 7.79 -11.55
C ASN A 188 2.03 7.86 -10.04
N MET A 189 1.00 8.43 -9.42
CA MET A 189 0.90 8.58 -7.97
C MET A 189 -0.39 8.00 -7.43
N THR A 190 -0.31 7.37 -6.27
CA THR A 190 -1.48 6.97 -5.50
C THR A 190 -1.98 8.16 -4.70
N LEU A 191 -3.30 8.38 -4.72
CA LEU A 191 -3.96 9.48 -4.02
C LEU A 191 -4.67 8.96 -2.77
N SER A 192 -4.85 9.84 -1.80
CA SER A 192 -5.69 9.61 -0.63
C SER A 192 -7.17 9.87 -0.96
N HIS A 193 -8.06 9.38 -0.11
CA HIS A 193 -9.48 9.74 -0.12
C HIS A 193 -9.68 11.24 0.18
N LEU A 194 -8.74 11.88 0.86
CA LEU A 194 -8.73 13.31 1.16
C LEU A 194 -8.26 14.20 -0.01
N HIS A 195 -7.91 13.64 -1.16
CA HIS A 195 -7.32 14.42 -2.25
C HIS A 195 -8.26 15.48 -2.84
N LYS A 196 -9.57 15.30 -2.68
CA LYS A 196 -10.59 16.23 -3.17
C LYS A 196 -11.20 17.12 -2.07
N ALA A 197 -10.75 16.94 -0.83
CA ALA A 197 -11.12 17.80 0.29
C ALA A 197 -10.21 19.05 0.34
#